data_f3cc0ea211ad6b1653bef7838e2c72dc
#
_entry.id   f3cc0ea211ad6b1653bef7838e2c72dc
#
_cell.length_a   1.000
_cell.length_b   1.000
_cell.length_c   1.000
_cell.angle_alpha   90.00
_cell.angle_beta   90.00
_cell.angle_gamma   90.00
#
_symmetry.space_group_name_H-M   'P 1'
#
loop_
_entity.id
_entity.type
_entity.pdbx_description
1 polymer ?
#
loop_
_entity_poly.entity_id
_entity_poly.type
_entity_poly.pdbx_seq_one_letter_code
_entity_poly.pdbx_strand_id
1 'polypeptide(L)'
;MPRTADTGLEGRIVDAAYQLWSQGGERALTMRAVARTARTTTPTLYQRFRDKKDILELLRKRAQEIMFSYMRRAHSAEDFCLRYFEFALKHSNEYELIHADWVVRLAKEEPRPSFELLKKSLADRLGGAPEEHAGLALALAALLHGTATMLLTKRVPERISRELRHACVAAFETLVENAAGRSFRPNHHGAARR
;
A
#
# COMPACT_ATOMS: atom_id res chain seq x y z
N MET A 1 12.34 -43.04 -1.34
CA MET A 1 13.19 -41.98 -1.86
C MET A 1 12.64 -40.65 -1.38
N PRO A 2 13.41 -39.76 -0.69
CA PRO A 2 12.95 -38.43 -0.32
C PRO A 2 12.77 -37.63 -1.60
N ARG A 3 11.55 -37.11 -1.83
CA ARG A 3 11.26 -36.19 -2.93
C ARG A 3 12.09 -34.90 -2.69
N THR A 4 13.01 -34.62 -3.60
CA THR A 4 13.71 -33.33 -3.67
C THR A 4 12.69 -32.23 -3.51
N ALA A 5 12.89 -31.36 -2.52
CA ALA A 5 12.04 -30.20 -2.29
C ALA A 5 12.08 -29.36 -3.58
N ASP A 6 10.93 -29.21 -4.25
CA ASP A 6 10.81 -28.36 -5.43
C ASP A 6 10.95 -26.90 -4.97
N THR A 7 12.17 -26.38 -5.06
CA THR A 7 12.53 -25.00 -4.66
C THR A 7 11.79 -23.93 -5.46
N GLY A 8 11.24 -24.28 -6.63
CA GLY A 8 10.44 -23.41 -7.46
C GLY A 8 8.94 -23.42 -7.14
N LEU A 9 8.45 -24.38 -6.34
CA LEU A 9 7.03 -24.53 -6.09
C LEU A 9 6.43 -23.35 -5.30
N GLU A 10 7.15 -22.83 -4.32
CA GLU A 10 6.68 -21.68 -3.53
C GLU A 10 6.49 -20.44 -4.42
N GLY A 11 7.46 -20.15 -5.29
CA GLY A 11 7.33 -19.08 -6.28
C GLY A 11 6.13 -19.26 -7.19
N ARG A 12 5.90 -20.47 -7.72
CA ARG A 12 4.72 -20.76 -8.55
C ARG A 12 3.41 -20.59 -7.79
N ILE A 13 3.37 -20.93 -6.50
CA ILE A 13 2.17 -20.75 -5.66
C ILE A 13 1.90 -19.25 -5.47
N VAL A 14 2.92 -18.46 -5.16
CA VAL A 14 2.79 -17.00 -4.99
C VAL A 14 2.35 -16.34 -6.30
N ASP A 15 2.95 -16.71 -7.44
CA ASP A 15 2.57 -16.19 -8.76
C ASP A 15 1.12 -16.56 -9.13
N ALA A 16 0.72 -17.81 -8.88
CA ALA A 16 -0.66 -18.25 -9.11
C ALA A 16 -1.66 -17.50 -8.23
N ALA A 17 -1.32 -17.31 -6.96
CA ALA A 17 -2.15 -16.56 -6.02
C ALA A 17 -2.25 -15.09 -6.43
N TYR A 18 -1.13 -14.48 -6.86
CA TYR A 18 -1.12 -13.10 -7.35
C TYR A 18 -2.00 -12.94 -8.60
N GLN A 19 -1.87 -13.84 -9.57
CA GLN A 19 -2.72 -13.83 -10.78
C GLN A 19 -4.21 -13.89 -10.44
N LEU A 20 -4.60 -14.79 -9.55
CA LEU A 20 -5.99 -14.92 -9.10
C LEU A 20 -6.48 -13.65 -8.38
N TRP A 21 -5.64 -13.09 -7.51
CA TRP A 21 -5.95 -11.87 -6.78
C TRP A 21 -6.14 -10.67 -7.70
N SER A 22 -5.20 -10.42 -8.61
CA SER A 22 -5.27 -9.28 -9.55
C SER A 22 -6.48 -9.33 -10.47
N GLN A 23 -6.97 -10.54 -10.80
CA GLN A 23 -8.14 -10.72 -11.66
C GLN A 23 -9.48 -10.62 -10.93
N GLY A 24 -9.56 -11.08 -9.69
CA GLY A 24 -10.84 -11.22 -9.01
C GLY A 24 -10.82 -10.96 -7.50
N GLY A 25 -9.74 -10.40 -6.97
CA GLY A 25 -9.58 -10.05 -5.57
C GLY A 25 -9.77 -11.24 -4.63
N GLU A 26 -10.32 -10.96 -3.46
CA GLU A 26 -10.50 -11.98 -2.42
C GLU A 26 -11.38 -13.15 -2.84
N ARG A 27 -12.38 -12.92 -3.69
CA ARG A 27 -13.34 -13.95 -4.14
C ARG A 27 -12.68 -15.00 -5.03
N ALA A 28 -11.71 -14.62 -5.84
CA ALA A 28 -10.98 -15.54 -6.71
C ALA A 28 -9.91 -16.36 -5.94
N LEU A 29 -9.44 -15.86 -4.80
CA LEU A 29 -8.37 -16.48 -4.03
C LEU A 29 -8.92 -17.55 -3.08
N THR A 30 -8.92 -18.81 -3.54
CA THR A 30 -9.19 -19.97 -2.70
C THR A 30 -8.02 -20.95 -2.75
N MET A 31 -7.77 -21.70 -1.67
CA MET A 31 -6.67 -22.70 -1.63
C MET A 31 -6.76 -23.68 -2.81
N ARG A 32 -7.98 -24.08 -3.18
CA ARG A 32 -8.21 -24.98 -4.32
C ARG A 32 -7.89 -24.34 -5.67
N ALA A 33 -8.25 -23.06 -5.85
CA ALA A 33 -7.93 -22.31 -7.08
C ALA A 33 -6.42 -22.10 -7.20
N VAL A 34 -5.77 -21.72 -6.10
CA VAL A 34 -4.30 -21.53 -6.06
C VAL A 34 -3.58 -22.83 -6.40
N ALA A 35 -3.94 -23.96 -5.77
CA ALA A 35 -3.33 -25.25 -6.06
C ALA A 35 -3.47 -25.63 -7.55
N ARG A 36 -4.67 -25.48 -8.12
CA ARG A 36 -4.93 -25.73 -9.53
C ARG A 36 -4.08 -24.85 -10.46
N THR A 37 -4.04 -23.54 -10.21
CA THR A 37 -3.31 -22.58 -11.04
C THR A 37 -1.79 -22.79 -10.91
N ALA A 38 -1.29 -23.12 -9.72
CA ALA A 38 0.11 -23.45 -9.47
C ALA A 38 0.53 -24.84 -9.96
N ARG A 39 -0.40 -25.61 -10.55
CA ARG A 39 -0.21 -27.00 -11.01
C ARG A 39 0.32 -27.89 -9.89
N THR A 40 -0.32 -27.81 -8.73
CA THR A 40 -0.01 -28.64 -7.56
C THR A 40 -1.30 -29.17 -6.91
N THR A 41 -1.18 -29.90 -5.80
CA THR A 41 -2.34 -30.40 -5.07
C THR A 41 -2.62 -29.56 -3.83
N THR A 42 -3.88 -29.55 -3.39
CA THR A 42 -4.27 -28.85 -2.15
C THR A 42 -3.50 -29.36 -0.91
N PRO A 43 -3.28 -30.67 -0.72
CA PRO A 43 -2.42 -31.17 0.37
C PRO A 43 -0.99 -30.60 0.31
N THR A 44 -0.39 -30.57 -0.88
CA THR A 44 0.96 -30.01 -1.06
C THR A 44 1.00 -28.51 -0.73
N LEU A 45 -0.07 -27.77 -1.05
CA LEU A 45 -0.20 -26.37 -0.67
C LEU A 45 -0.23 -26.18 0.85
N TYR A 46 -1.03 -27.00 1.56
CA TYR A 46 -1.11 -26.96 3.03
C TYR A 46 0.17 -27.39 3.76
N GLN A 47 1.06 -28.10 3.11
CA GLN A 47 2.39 -28.39 3.65
C GLN A 47 3.29 -27.15 3.74
N ARG A 48 2.99 -26.10 2.95
CA ARG A 48 3.81 -24.87 2.87
C ARG A 48 3.12 -23.64 3.48
N PHE A 49 1.80 -23.58 3.41
CA PHE A 49 0.97 -22.49 3.89
C PHE A 49 -0.11 -23.05 4.81
N ARG A 50 -0.16 -22.59 6.03
CA ARG A 50 -1.14 -23.05 7.03
C ARG A 50 -2.58 -22.76 6.60
N ASP A 51 -2.79 -21.57 6.03
CA ASP A 51 -4.10 -21.11 5.60
C ASP A 51 -3.97 -20.03 4.50
N LYS A 52 -5.12 -19.50 4.09
CA LYS A 52 -5.21 -18.40 3.13
C LYS A 52 -4.50 -17.12 3.61
N LYS A 53 -4.41 -16.89 4.93
CA LYS A 53 -3.80 -15.68 5.48
C LYS A 53 -2.30 -15.63 5.22
N ASP A 54 -1.61 -16.76 5.31
CA ASP A 54 -0.17 -16.84 4.99
C ASP A 54 0.08 -16.39 3.53
N ILE A 55 -0.80 -16.81 2.60
CA ILE A 55 -0.72 -16.41 1.19
C ILE A 55 -1.03 -14.91 1.05
N LEU A 56 -2.06 -14.40 1.73
CA LEU A 56 -2.43 -12.97 1.69
C LEU A 56 -1.29 -12.07 2.20
N GLU A 57 -0.53 -12.51 3.21
CA GLU A 57 0.64 -11.78 3.69
C GLU A 57 1.72 -11.63 2.61
N LEU A 58 2.01 -12.71 1.86
CA LEU A 58 2.97 -12.66 0.75
C LEU A 58 2.46 -11.79 -0.39
N LEU A 59 1.18 -11.90 -0.73
CA LEU A 59 0.57 -11.06 -1.76
C LEU A 59 0.62 -9.58 -1.39
N ARG A 60 0.40 -9.24 -0.11
CA ARG A 60 0.48 -7.86 0.35
C ARG A 60 1.90 -7.31 0.27
N LYS A 61 2.91 -8.09 0.66
CA LYS A 61 4.32 -7.69 0.48
C LYS A 61 4.61 -7.38 -0.98
N ARG A 62 4.20 -8.26 -1.89
CA ARG A 62 4.36 -8.04 -3.34
C ARG A 62 3.61 -6.79 -3.82
N ALA A 63 2.37 -6.58 -3.37
CA ALA A 63 1.60 -5.38 -3.70
C ALA A 63 2.27 -4.10 -3.17
N GLN A 64 2.85 -4.13 -1.97
CA GLN A 64 3.64 -3.03 -1.41
C GLN A 64 4.89 -2.73 -2.25
N GLU A 65 5.58 -3.75 -2.75
CA GLU A 65 6.74 -3.58 -3.65
C GLU A 65 6.32 -2.92 -4.96
N ILE A 66 5.18 -3.33 -5.54
CA ILE A 66 4.64 -2.71 -6.76
C ILE A 66 4.30 -1.25 -6.48
N MET A 67 3.55 -0.95 -5.41
CA MET A 67 3.22 0.42 -5.00
C MET A 67 4.49 1.25 -4.79
N PHE A 68 5.48 0.73 -4.07
CA PHE A 68 6.76 1.40 -3.86
C PHE A 68 7.45 1.72 -5.20
N SER A 69 7.38 0.81 -6.19
CA SER A 69 7.97 1.03 -7.51
C SER A 69 7.34 2.21 -8.27
N TYR A 70 6.05 2.49 -8.04
CA TYR A 70 5.38 3.69 -8.53
C TYR A 70 5.87 4.93 -7.80
N MET A 71 5.85 4.91 -6.47
CA MET A 71 6.17 6.08 -5.63
C MET A 71 7.63 6.53 -5.78
N ARG A 72 8.59 5.60 -5.83
CA ARG A 72 10.02 5.93 -5.92
C ARG A 72 10.44 6.63 -7.22
N ARG A 73 9.56 6.67 -8.22
CA ARG A 73 9.78 7.37 -9.49
C ARG A 73 9.24 8.81 -9.47
N ALA A 74 8.64 9.23 -8.38
CA ALA A 74 8.10 10.57 -8.26
C ALA A 74 9.23 11.61 -8.20
N HIS A 75 9.06 12.68 -8.97
CA HIS A 75 10.02 13.78 -9.06
C HIS A 75 9.49 15.08 -8.44
N SER A 76 8.20 15.12 -8.10
CA SER A 76 7.53 16.25 -7.45
C SER A 76 6.41 15.77 -6.53
N ALA A 77 5.86 16.70 -5.73
CA ALA A 77 4.68 16.41 -4.90
C ALA A 77 3.46 16.04 -5.75
N GLU A 78 3.24 16.77 -6.85
CA GLU A 78 2.19 16.47 -7.82
C GLU A 78 2.38 15.07 -8.42
N ASP A 79 3.58 14.77 -8.94
CA ASP A 79 3.89 13.46 -9.54
C ASP A 79 3.72 12.33 -8.52
N PHE A 80 4.03 12.55 -7.24
CA PHE A 80 3.79 11.59 -6.18
C PHE A 80 2.29 11.28 -6.02
N CYS A 81 1.45 12.31 -5.98
CA CYS A 81 0.00 12.15 -5.90
C CYS A 81 -0.56 11.41 -7.13
N LEU A 82 -0.14 11.81 -8.33
CA LEU A 82 -0.62 11.21 -9.58
C LEU A 82 -0.23 9.74 -9.69
N ARG A 83 1.00 9.37 -9.31
CA ARG A 83 1.44 7.96 -9.26
C ARG A 83 0.71 7.14 -8.23
N TYR A 84 0.37 7.73 -7.09
CA TYR A 84 -0.46 7.07 -6.09
C TYR A 84 -1.83 6.72 -6.66
N PHE A 85 -2.48 7.68 -7.34
CA PHE A 85 -3.78 7.44 -7.97
C PHE A 85 -3.69 6.48 -9.15
N GLU A 86 -2.61 6.57 -9.94
CA GLU A 86 -2.36 5.63 -11.04
C GLU A 86 -2.25 4.19 -10.51
N PHE A 87 -1.48 3.97 -9.45
CA PHE A 87 -1.38 2.66 -8.80
C PHE A 87 -2.75 2.20 -8.31
N ALA A 88 -3.48 3.04 -7.56
CA ALA A 88 -4.78 2.67 -7.00
C ALA A 88 -5.78 2.26 -8.08
N LEU A 89 -5.81 2.98 -9.21
CA LEU A 89 -6.75 2.72 -10.30
C LEU A 89 -6.35 1.53 -11.17
N LYS A 90 -5.05 1.32 -11.43
CA LYS A 90 -4.55 0.19 -12.22
C LYS A 90 -4.49 -1.11 -11.45
N HIS A 91 -4.27 -1.04 -10.15
CA HIS A 91 -4.06 -2.17 -9.25
C HIS A 91 -5.04 -2.12 -8.07
N SER A 92 -6.35 -1.98 -8.39
CA SER A 92 -7.37 -1.76 -7.36
C SER A 92 -7.46 -2.89 -6.33
N ASN A 93 -7.30 -4.14 -6.75
CA ASN A 93 -7.32 -5.28 -5.84
C ASN A 93 -6.08 -5.29 -4.91
N GLU A 94 -4.90 -4.95 -5.44
CA GLU A 94 -3.66 -4.79 -4.68
C GLU A 94 -3.74 -3.60 -3.73
N TYR A 95 -4.34 -2.49 -4.19
CA TYR A 95 -4.58 -1.31 -3.37
C TYR A 95 -5.48 -1.64 -2.17
N GLU A 96 -6.59 -2.32 -2.38
CA GLU A 96 -7.49 -2.78 -1.32
C GLU A 96 -6.75 -3.70 -0.33
N LEU A 97 -5.92 -4.63 -0.82
CA LEU A 97 -5.14 -5.54 0.03
C LEU A 97 -4.13 -4.83 0.91
N ILE A 98 -3.43 -3.82 0.38
CA ILE A 98 -2.47 -3.01 1.15
C ILE A 98 -3.18 -2.24 2.25
N HIS A 99 -4.37 -1.70 1.97
CA HIS A 99 -5.10 -0.82 2.87
C HIS A 99 -6.10 -1.57 3.77
N ALA A 100 -6.34 -2.86 3.54
CA ALA A 100 -7.11 -3.69 4.48
C ALA A 100 -6.42 -3.68 5.86
N ASP A 101 -7.18 -3.41 6.90
CA ASP A 101 -6.69 -3.34 8.30
C ASP A 101 -5.56 -2.33 8.53
N TRP A 102 -5.45 -1.31 7.69
CA TRP A 102 -4.38 -0.33 7.74
C TRP A 102 -4.17 0.29 9.12
N VAL A 103 -5.26 0.68 9.80
CA VAL A 103 -5.18 1.29 11.14
C VAL A 103 -4.61 0.31 12.17
N VAL A 104 -5.01 -0.97 12.10
CA VAL A 104 -4.50 -2.03 12.98
C VAL A 104 -3.00 -2.28 12.72
N ARG A 105 -2.58 -2.23 11.45
CA ARG A 105 -1.18 -2.41 11.06
C ARG A 105 -0.31 -1.21 11.42
N LEU A 106 -0.89 -0.01 11.40
CA LEU A 106 -0.23 1.20 11.89
C LEU A 106 0.16 1.05 13.37
N ALA A 107 -0.76 0.52 14.17
CA ALA A 107 -0.50 0.28 15.59
C ALA A 107 0.54 -0.83 15.86
N LYS A 108 0.81 -1.70 14.89
CA LYS A 108 1.82 -2.78 14.98
C LYS A 108 3.19 -2.39 14.45
N GLU A 109 3.37 -1.14 14.00
CA GLU A 109 4.63 -0.64 13.43
C GLU A 109 5.17 -1.51 12.27
N GLU A 110 4.29 -2.17 11.52
CA GLU A 110 4.70 -2.98 10.38
C GLU A 110 5.38 -2.12 9.30
N PRO A 111 6.45 -2.64 8.64
CA PRO A 111 7.15 -1.90 7.59
C PRO A 111 6.23 -1.45 6.47
N ARG A 112 6.33 -0.18 6.09
CA ARG A 112 5.51 0.45 5.03
C ARG A 112 6.41 1.25 4.09
N PRO A 113 7.03 0.59 3.10
CA PRO A 113 8.07 1.20 2.27
C PRO A 113 7.66 2.52 1.61
N SER A 114 6.42 2.63 1.12
CA SER A 114 5.92 3.87 0.48
C SER A 114 5.71 5.00 1.49
N PHE A 115 5.36 4.68 2.75
CA PHE A 115 5.24 5.66 3.82
C PHE A 115 6.61 6.15 4.31
N GLU A 116 7.58 5.25 4.43
CA GLU A 116 8.96 5.59 4.74
C GLU A 116 9.57 6.48 3.65
N LEU A 117 9.28 6.16 2.38
CA LEU A 117 9.70 7.01 1.26
C LEU A 117 9.10 8.41 1.35
N LEU A 118 7.82 8.54 1.72
CA LEU A 118 7.16 9.83 1.90
C LEU A 118 7.83 10.64 3.02
N LYS A 119 8.09 10.03 4.19
CA LYS A 119 8.81 10.69 5.29
C LYS A 119 10.19 11.19 4.84
N LYS A 120 10.94 10.33 4.14
CA LYS A 120 12.26 10.68 3.62
C LYS A 120 12.16 11.85 2.63
N SER A 121 11.23 11.81 1.69
CA SER A 121 11.03 12.90 0.72
C SER A 121 10.67 14.24 1.39
N LEU A 122 9.91 14.17 2.48
CA LEU A 122 9.61 15.36 3.30
C LEU A 122 10.88 15.88 4.00
N ALA A 123 11.68 15.01 4.58
CA ALA A 123 12.95 15.39 5.23
C ALA A 123 13.94 16.00 4.20
N ASP A 124 14.04 15.42 3.01
CA ASP A 124 14.90 15.93 1.93
C ASP A 124 14.46 17.35 1.49
N ARG A 125 13.16 17.67 1.55
CA ARG A 125 12.61 18.98 1.16
C ARG A 125 12.56 20.00 2.29
N LEU A 126 12.24 19.58 3.51
CA LEU A 126 11.98 20.46 4.66
C LEU A 126 13.16 20.54 5.63
N GLY A 127 14.16 19.68 5.48
CA GLY A 127 15.23 19.46 6.46
C GLY A 127 14.80 18.56 7.62
N GLY A 128 15.71 18.27 8.54
CA GLY A 128 15.45 17.42 9.70
C GLY A 128 15.49 15.91 9.40
N ALA A 129 15.14 15.12 10.41
CA ALA A 129 15.06 13.67 10.28
C ALA A 129 13.69 13.22 9.75
N PRO A 130 13.59 12.09 9.01
CA PRO A 130 12.32 11.58 8.50
C PRO A 130 11.24 11.40 9.58
N GLU A 131 11.63 11.03 10.79
CA GLU A 131 10.72 10.80 11.93
C GLU A 131 10.03 12.08 12.40
N GLU A 132 10.67 13.23 12.25
CA GLU A 132 10.08 14.55 12.58
C GLU A 132 8.87 14.87 11.69
N HIS A 133 8.82 14.27 10.51
CA HIS A 133 7.74 14.46 9.53
C HIS A 133 6.66 13.39 9.58
N ALA A 134 6.69 12.48 10.56
CA ALA A 134 5.74 11.36 10.63
C ALA A 134 4.27 11.83 10.69
N GLY A 135 3.98 12.89 11.47
CA GLY A 135 2.65 13.46 11.56
C GLY A 135 2.15 14.06 10.24
N LEU A 136 3.00 14.83 9.56
CA LEU A 136 2.69 15.39 8.24
C LEU A 136 2.49 14.27 7.21
N ALA A 137 3.40 13.30 7.18
CA ALA A 137 3.30 12.15 6.28
C ALA A 137 2.01 11.36 6.50
N LEU A 138 1.56 11.21 7.75
CA LEU A 138 0.30 10.55 8.07
C LEU A 138 -0.91 11.33 7.54
N ALA A 139 -0.92 12.66 7.71
CA ALA A 139 -1.98 13.52 7.17
C ALA A 139 -2.05 13.46 5.64
N LEU A 140 -0.89 13.52 4.97
CA LEU A 140 -0.79 13.41 3.52
C LEU A 140 -1.22 12.02 3.01
N ALA A 141 -0.82 10.95 3.71
CA ALA A 141 -1.25 9.60 3.38
C ALA A 141 -2.77 9.42 3.53
N ALA A 142 -3.38 10.00 4.58
CA ALA A 142 -4.82 9.98 4.77
C ALA A 142 -5.56 10.74 3.66
N LEU A 143 -5.05 11.91 3.24
CA LEU A 143 -5.59 12.70 2.13
C LEU A 143 -5.54 11.91 0.81
N LEU A 144 -4.39 11.32 0.49
CA LEU A 144 -4.21 10.47 -0.70
C LEU A 144 -5.14 9.26 -0.67
N HIS A 145 -5.22 8.56 0.47
CA HIS A 145 -6.07 7.38 0.63
C HIS A 145 -7.55 7.74 0.48
N GLY A 146 -8.01 8.81 1.12
CA GLY A 146 -9.39 9.27 0.99
C GLY A 146 -9.76 9.61 -0.44
N THR A 147 -8.90 10.36 -1.14
CA THR A 147 -9.10 10.70 -2.55
C THR A 147 -9.11 9.46 -3.44
N ALA A 148 -8.14 8.56 -3.28
CA ALA A 148 -8.08 7.32 -4.05
C ALA A 148 -9.31 6.43 -3.84
N THR A 149 -9.80 6.33 -2.60
CA THR A 149 -11.03 5.59 -2.28
C THR A 149 -12.25 6.18 -2.99
N MET A 150 -12.35 7.53 -3.06
CA MET A 150 -13.40 8.19 -3.84
C MET A 150 -13.27 7.89 -5.33
N LEU A 151 -12.05 7.95 -5.88
CA LEU A 151 -11.79 7.65 -7.29
C LEU A 151 -12.09 6.20 -7.68
N LEU A 152 -11.94 5.25 -6.75
CA LEU A 152 -12.27 3.84 -6.94
C LEU A 152 -13.77 3.55 -6.86
N THR A 153 -14.58 4.51 -6.41
CA THR A 153 -16.03 4.36 -6.35
C THR A 153 -16.60 4.22 -7.76
N LYS A 154 -17.41 3.17 -7.98
CA LYS A 154 -18.05 2.95 -9.28
C LYS A 154 -18.92 4.13 -9.66
N ARG A 155 -18.78 4.59 -10.92
CA ARG A 155 -19.59 5.66 -11.54
C ARG A 155 -19.21 7.10 -11.15
N VAL A 156 -17.99 7.38 -10.70
CA VAL A 156 -17.55 8.76 -10.57
C VAL A 156 -17.42 9.40 -11.97
N PRO A 157 -18.13 10.50 -12.26
CA PRO A 157 -17.98 11.20 -13.53
C PRO A 157 -16.54 11.70 -13.72
N GLU A 158 -16.03 11.69 -14.96
CA GLU A 158 -14.64 12.08 -15.25
C GLU A 158 -14.32 13.54 -14.81
N ARG A 159 -15.32 14.44 -14.91
CA ARG A 159 -15.17 15.81 -14.40
C ARG A 159 -14.87 15.81 -12.91
N ILE A 160 -15.62 15.05 -12.13
CA ILE A 160 -15.43 14.95 -10.66
C ILE A 160 -14.10 14.24 -10.34
N SER A 161 -13.74 13.21 -11.09
CA SER A 161 -12.43 12.55 -10.94
C SER A 161 -11.26 13.53 -11.11
N ARG A 162 -11.34 14.43 -12.10
CA ARG A 162 -10.32 15.46 -12.31
C ARG A 162 -10.31 16.49 -11.18
N GLU A 163 -11.47 16.97 -10.77
CA GLU A 163 -11.59 17.92 -9.65
C GLU A 163 -11.02 17.34 -8.35
N LEU A 164 -11.32 16.08 -8.02
CA LEU A 164 -10.78 15.39 -6.84
C LEU A 164 -9.25 15.30 -6.87
N ARG A 165 -8.67 14.93 -8.02
CA ARG A 165 -7.21 14.85 -8.18
C ARG A 165 -6.57 16.23 -8.01
N HIS A 166 -7.09 17.25 -8.69
CA HIS A 166 -6.56 18.63 -8.59
C HIS A 166 -6.65 19.17 -7.16
N ALA A 167 -7.80 18.99 -6.50
CA ALA A 167 -7.99 19.41 -5.12
C ALA A 167 -7.02 18.71 -4.16
N CYS A 168 -6.80 17.41 -4.37
CA CYS A 168 -5.84 16.65 -3.55
C CYS A 168 -4.41 17.12 -3.76
N VAL A 169 -3.97 17.35 -5.00
CA VAL A 169 -2.63 17.85 -5.31
C VAL A 169 -2.42 19.23 -4.68
N ALA A 170 -3.36 20.16 -4.88
CA ALA A 170 -3.26 21.51 -4.32
C ALA A 170 -3.21 21.49 -2.78
N ALA A 171 -4.03 20.65 -2.13
CA ALA A 171 -4.01 20.51 -0.68
C ALA A 171 -2.69 19.87 -0.19
N PHE A 172 -2.18 18.86 -0.89
CA PHE A 172 -0.90 18.21 -0.58
C PHE A 172 0.26 19.26 -0.63
N GLU A 173 0.35 20.01 -1.70
CA GLU A 173 1.37 21.05 -1.88
C GLU A 173 1.27 22.13 -0.81
N THR A 174 0.05 22.63 -0.54
CA THR A 174 -0.20 23.63 0.51
C THR A 174 0.25 23.14 1.88
N LEU A 175 -0.03 21.89 2.22
CA LEU A 175 0.39 21.30 3.51
C LEU A 175 1.91 21.21 3.60
N VAL A 176 2.60 20.83 2.53
CA VAL A 176 4.06 20.74 2.50
C VAL A 176 4.69 22.14 2.59
N GLU A 177 4.17 23.13 1.84
CA GLU A 177 4.67 24.51 1.86
C GLU A 177 4.47 25.16 3.23
N ASN A 178 3.30 24.99 3.85
CA ASN A 178 3.03 25.51 5.19
C ASN A 178 3.91 24.86 6.27
N ALA A 179 4.31 23.61 6.08
CA ALA A 179 5.24 22.93 6.99
C ALA A 179 6.67 23.50 6.89
N ALA A 180 7.08 23.96 5.70
CA ALA A 180 8.36 24.65 5.51
C ALA A 180 8.46 25.97 6.30
N GLY A 181 7.31 26.66 6.52
CA GLY A 181 7.24 27.91 7.29
C GLY A 181 7.01 27.72 8.80
N ARG A 182 6.71 26.51 9.25
CA ARG A 182 6.45 26.21 10.67
C ARG A 182 7.04 24.86 11.00
N SER A 183 7.97 24.82 11.96
CA SER A 183 8.38 23.54 12.55
C SER A 183 7.12 22.83 13.06
N PHE A 184 6.68 21.78 12.38
CA PHE A 184 5.55 20.96 12.80
C PHE A 184 5.91 20.28 14.13
N ARG A 185 5.47 20.85 15.25
CA ARG A 185 5.61 20.21 16.58
C ARG A 185 4.46 19.21 16.72
N PRO A 186 4.73 17.88 16.80
CA PRO A 186 3.70 16.96 17.21
C PRO A 186 3.24 17.35 18.62
N ASN A 187 1.94 17.54 18.81
CA ASN A 187 1.35 17.66 20.13
C ASN A 187 1.59 16.34 20.87
N HIS A 188 2.63 16.28 21.66
CA HIS A 188 2.73 15.29 22.72
C HIS A 188 1.64 15.63 23.73
N HIS A 189 0.45 15.09 23.55
CA HIS A 189 -0.49 14.98 24.65
C HIS A 189 0.18 14.05 25.66
N GLY A 190 0.72 14.70 26.70
CA GLY A 190 1.41 14.05 27.78
C GLY A 190 0.60 12.87 28.31
N ALA A 191 1.29 11.77 28.48
CA ALA A 191 0.90 10.76 29.43
C ALA A 191 0.76 11.44 30.80
N ALA A 192 -0.45 11.89 31.13
CA ALA A 192 -0.78 12.30 32.50
C ALA A 192 -0.72 11.02 33.35
N ARG A 193 0.28 10.98 34.20
CA ARG A 193 0.35 10.10 35.37
C ARG A 193 -0.93 10.23 36.18
N ARG A 194 -1.61 9.10 36.41
CA ARG A 194 -2.04 8.70 37.76
C ARG A 194 -2.31 7.19 37.78
#